data_5e286c6c9263e165579b0dc4d0512ed2
#
_entry.id   5e286c6c9263e165579b0dc4d0512ed2
#
_cell.length_a   1.000
_cell.length_b   1.000
_cell.length_c   1.000
_cell.angle_alpha   90.00
_cell.angle_beta   90.00
_cell.angle_gamma   90.00
#
_symmetry.space_group_name_H-M   'P 1'
#
loop_
_entity.id
_entity.type
_entity.pdbx_description
1 polymer ?
#
loop_
_entity_poly.entity_id
_entity_poly.type
_entity_poly.pdbx_seq_one_letter_code
_entity_poly.pdbx_strand_id
1 'polypeptide(L)'
;MDLNFTPEDEAFRAEVRAFLESRLPARFAERVRAGQQLPKADIVQWQHILNERGWLASLWPTQYGGTGWNPIRKFIFDNECALAHAPLVNAFGLSMLGSVLIKFGTEAQKRHWLPRILDGSDWWCQGYSEPGAGSDLASLKTSAVRGTDAEGEHYIVNGQKTWTTLAHYANMIF
;
A
#
# COMPACT_ATOMS: atom_id res chain seq x y z
N MET A 1 22.44 20.96 -14.44
CA MET A 1 21.12 20.43 -14.10
C MET A 1 20.51 21.40 -13.10
N ASP A 2 19.38 22.00 -13.40
CA ASP A 2 18.65 22.82 -12.43
C ASP A 2 17.88 21.90 -11.49
N LEU A 3 18.11 22.07 -10.18
CA LEU A 3 17.45 21.30 -9.13
C LEU A 3 16.40 22.11 -8.37
N ASN A 4 16.14 23.33 -8.82
CA ASN A 4 15.13 24.20 -8.21
C ASN A 4 13.72 23.70 -8.58
N PHE A 5 12.81 23.80 -7.62
CA PHE A 5 11.39 23.55 -7.87
C PHE A 5 10.77 24.70 -8.63
N THR A 6 9.83 24.41 -9.50
CA THR A 6 9.06 25.43 -10.20
C THR A 6 8.08 26.12 -9.26
N PRO A 7 7.54 27.31 -9.63
CA PRO A 7 6.46 27.95 -8.85
C PRO A 7 5.24 27.02 -8.66
N GLU A 8 4.91 26.18 -9.64
CA GLU A 8 3.82 25.21 -9.57
C GLU A 8 4.13 24.08 -8.58
N ASP A 9 5.41 23.66 -8.49
CA ASP A 9 5.85 22.67 -7.52
C ASP A 9 5.80 23.21 -6.09
N GLU A 10 6.18 24.48 -5.89
CA GLU A 10 6.08 25.16 -4.59
C GLU A 10 4.62 25.41 -4.19
N ALA A 11 3.74 25.74 -5.12
CA ALA A 11 2.31 25.83 -4.87
C ALA A 11 1.72 24.48 -4.44
N PHE A 12 2.12 23.39 -5.11
CA PHE A 12 1.71 22.04 -4.73
C PHE A 12 2.25 21.66 -3.34
N ARG A 13 3.49 22.03 -3.02
CA ARG A 13 4.06 21.84 -1.68
C ARG A 13 3.23 22.54 -0.61
N ALA A 14 2.85 23.78 -0.86
CA ALA A 14 2.00 24.53 0.07
C ALA A 14 0.62 23.88 0.25
N GLU A 15 0.04 23.34 -0.83
CA GLU A 15 -1.21 22.58 -0.79
C GLU A 15 -1.08 21.32 0.08
N VAL A 16 0.01 20.56 -0.08
CA VAL A 16 0.28 19.35 0.72
C VAL A 16 0.42 19.72 2.21
N ARG A 17 1.16 20.78 2.55
CA ARG A 17 1.30 21.26 3.92
C ARG A 17 -0.03 21.62 4.55
N ALA A 18 -0.82 22.42 3.86
CA ALA A 18 -2.15 22.81 4.34
C ALA A 18 -3.08 21.60 4.55
N PHE A 19 -3.01 20.61 3.66
CA PHE A 19 -3.74 19.37 3.82
C PHE A 19 -3.28 18.60 5.07
N LEU A 20 -1.98 18.42 5.26
CA LEU A 20 -1.44 17.72 6.42
C LEU A 20 -1.77 18.44 7.73
N GLU A 21 -1.63 19.77 7.79
CA GLU A 21 -2.00 20.57 8.94
C GLU A 21 -3.48 20.43 9.33
N SER A 22 -4.37 20.35 8.34
CA SER A 22 -5.82 20.30 8.58
C SER A 22 -6.37 18.89 8.77
N ARG A 23 -5.73 17.85 8.20
CA ARG A 23 -6.31 16.50 8.09
C ARG A 23 -5.51 15.40 8.79
N LEU A 24 -4.22 15.61 9.07
CA LEU A 24 -3.43 14.62 9.80
C LEU A 24 -3.77 14.68 11.30
N PRO A 25 -4.32 13.61 11.92
CA PRO A 25 -4.60 13.63 13.34
C PRO A 25 -3.32 13.78 14.16
N ALA A 26 -3.29 14.76 15.07
CA ALA A 26 -2.11 15.07 15.88
C ALA A 26 -1.57 13.84 16.62
N ARG A 27 -2.46 13.00 17.17
CA ARG A 27 -2.10 11.74 17.84
C ARG A 27 -1.30 10.78 16.97
N PHE A 28 -1.51 10.79 15.63
CA PHE A 28 -0.74 9.94 14.71
C PHE A 28 0.68 10.46 14.55
N ALA A 29 0.81 11.76 14.29
CA ALA A 29 2.11 12.42 14.16
C ALA A 29 2.95 12.29 15.45
N GLU A 30 2.34 12.45 16.61
CA GLU A 30 2.99 12.29 17.92
C GLU A 30 3.56 10.88 18.10
N ARG A 31 2.78 9.84 17.79
CA ARG A 31 3.22 8.44 17.89
C ARG A 31 4.36 8.14 16.91
N VAL A 32 4.24 8.59 15.65
CA VAL A 32 5.30 8.41 14.63
C VAL A 32 6.57 9.11 15.07
N ARG A 33 6.48 10.35 15.55
CA ARG A 33 7.64 11.11 16.08
C ARG A 33 8.31 10.41 17.25
N ALA A 34 7.53 9.73 18.10
CA ALA A 34 8.02 8.97 19.23
C ALA A 34 8.57 7.58 18.86
N GLY A 35 8.57 7.21 17.57
CA GLY A 35 9.00 5.88 17.10
C GLY A 35 8.05 4.74 17.51
N GLN A 36 6.80 5.07 17.87
CA GLN A 36 5.81 4.10 18.29
C GLN A 36 5.03 3.54 17.10
N GLN A 37 4.74 2.26 17.13
CA GLN A 37 3.86 1.64 16.13
C GLN A 37 2.42 2.12 16.30
N LEU A 38 1.75 2.37 15.16
CA LEU A 38 0.32 2.65 15.16
C LEU A 38 -0.48 1.33 15.09
N PRO A 39 -1.63 1.27 15.77
CA PRO A 39 -2.61 0.21 15.56
C PRO A 39 -3.10 0.19 14.10
N LYS A 40 -3.53 -0.99 13.62
CA LYS A 40 -4.13 -1.13 12.27
C LYS A 40 -5.23 -0.10 12.02
N ALA A 41 -6.13 0.12 12.98
CA ALA A 41 -7.25 1.05 12.84
C ALA A 41 -6.80 2.50 12.53
N ASP A 42 -5.71 2.95 13.16
CA ASP A 42 -5.16 4.30 12.93
C ASP A 42 -4.53 4.40 11.53
N ILE A 43 -3.85 3.35 11.07
CA ILE A 43 -3.28 3.31 9.71
C ILE A 43 -4.40 3.31 8.66
N VAL A 44 -5.46 2.52 8.86
CA VAL A 44 -6.64 2.49 7.99
C VAL A 44 -7.35 3.84 7.98
N GLN A 45 -7.51 4.50 9.13
CA GLN A 45 -8.09 5.84 9.18
C GLN A 45 -7.26 6.84 8.37
N TRP A 46 -5.93 6.80 8.48
CA TRP A 46 -5.06 7.66 7.66
C TRP A 46 -5.17 7.34 6.17
N GLN A 47 -5.24 6.05 5.81
CA GLN A 47 -5.45 5.60 4.45
C GLN A 47 -6.77 6.14 3.87
N HIS A 48 -7.86 6.13 4.64
CA HIS A 48 -9.15 6.70 4.23
C HIS A 48 -9.04 8.21 3.98
N ILE A 49 -8.37 8.97 4.87
CA ILE A 49 -8.17 10.41 4.71
C ILE A 49 -7.43 10.72 3.39
N LEU A 50 -6.39 9.95 3.08
CA LEU A 50 -5.66 10.10 1.82
C LEU A 50 -6.50 9.69 0.62
N ASN A 51 -7.30 8.61 0.73
CA ASN A 51 -8.16 8.13 -0.34
C ASN A 51 -9.28 9.11 -0.67
N GLU A 52 -9.93 9.70 0.33
CA GLU A 52 -10.92 10.76 0.16
C GLU A 52 -10.36 11.96 -0.62
N ARG A 53 -9.08 12.28 -0.40
CA ARG A 53 -8.39 13.36 -1.15
C ARG A 53 -7.95 12.91 -2.54
N GLY A 54 -7.98 11.60 -2.85
CA GLY A 54 -7.44 11.02 -4.07
C GLY A 54 -5.91 10.95 -4.11
N TRP A 55 -5.25 10.98 -2.95
CA TRP A 55 -3.78 11.03 -2.84
C TRP A 55 -3.15 9.71 -2.35
N LEU A 56 -3.97 8.70 -2.07
CA LEU A 56 -3.50 7.43 -1.52
C LEU A 56 -2.63 6.64 -2.52
N ALA A 57 -3.15 6.40 -3.71
CA ALA A 57 -2.52 5.54 -4.70
C ALA A 57 -1.64 6.33 -5.68
N SER A 58 -0.65 7.04 -5.17
CA SER A 58 0.17 8.00 -5.92
C SER A 58 0.94 7.40 -7.12
N LEU A 59 1.13 6.07 -7.14
CA LEU A 59 1.82 5.36 -8.21
C LEU A 59 0.87 4.70 -9.23
N TRP A 60 -0.44 4.73 -8.98
CA TRP A 60 -1.39 4.07 -9.87
C TRP A 60 -1.80 4.99 -11.03
N PRO A 61 -2.20 4.42 -12.18
CA PRO A 61 -2.90 5.18 -13.23
C PRO A 61 -4.20 5.79 -12.70
N THR A 62 -4.55 6.97 -13.21
CA THR A 62 -5.74 7.72 -12.77
C THR A 62 -7.04 6.94 -12.90
N GLN A 63 -7.17 6.11 -13.93
CA GLN A 63 -8.33 5.23 -14.14
C GLN A 63 -8.57 4.21 -13.02
N TYR A 64 -7.58 3.94 -12.17
CA TYR A 64 -7.65 3.05 -11.02
C TYR A 64 -7.56 3.80 -9.68
N GLY A 65 -7.80 5.11 -9.68
CA GLY A 65 -7.76 5.93 -8.47
C GLY A 65 -6.38 6.51 -8.14
N GLY A 66 -5.44 6.46 -9.08
CA GLY A 66 -4.14 7.09 -8.93
C GLY A 66 -4.15 8.59 -9.17
N THR A 67 -3.10 9.27 -8.72
CA THR A 67 -3.00 10.74 -8.75
C THR A 67 -2.61 11.31 -10.12
N GLY A 68 -1.96 10.53 -10.96
CA GLY A 68 -1.34 11.03 -12.19
C GLY A 68 -0.15 11.98 -11.96
N TRP A 69 0.39 12.04 -10.76
CA TRP A 69 1.53 12.90 -10.46
C TRP A 69 2.79 12.49 -11.22
N ASN A 70 3.57 13.50 -11.57
CA ASN A 70 4.95 13.29 -12.01
C ASN A 70 5.85 12.94 -10.82
N PRO A 71 7.09 12.46 -11.05
CA PRO A 71 8.02 12.09 -9.97
C PRO A 71 8.34 13.23 -8.99
N ILE A 72 8.33 14.49 -9.44
CA ILE A 72 8.62 15.65 -8.60
C ILE A 72 7.49 15.85 -7.58
N ARG A 73 6.23 15.83 -8.02
CA ARG A 73 5.07 15.94 -7.10
C ARG A 73 5.02 14.77 -6.12
N LYS A 74 5.32 13.56 -6.59
CA LYS A 74 5.41 12.40 -5.68
C LYS A 74 6.49 12.60 -4.61
N PHE A 75 7.67 13.08 -4.99
CA PHE A 75 8.75 13.40 -4.06
C PHE A 75 8.34 14.47 -3.06
N ILE A 76 7.72 15.58 -3.51
CA ILE A 76 7.23 16.64 -2.64
C ILE A 76 6.25 16.08 -1.62
N PHE A 77 5.27 15.30 -2.07
CA PHE A 77 4.26 14.69 -1.18
C PHE A 77 4.91 13.80 -0.12
N ASP A 78 5.81 12.90 -0.51
CA ASP A 78 6.48 11.99 0.42
C ASP A 78 7.33 12.76 1.44
N ASN A 79 8.05 13.78 0.98
CA ASN A 79 8.89 14.61 1.84
C ASN A 79 8.06 15.39 2.86
N GLU A 80 6.97 16.02 2.44
CA GLU A 80 6.09 16.75 3.36
C GLU A 80 5.38 15.82 4.34
N CYS A 81 4.95 14.63 3.91
CA CYS A 81 4.42 13.60 4.79
C CYS A 81 5.46 13.17 5.86
N ALA A 82 6.71 12.95 5.45
CA ALA A 82 7.78 12.59 6.38
C ALA A 82 8.07 13.70 7.39
N LEU A 83 8.15 14.95 6.95
CA LEU A 83 8.36 16.12 7.81
C LEU A 83 7.22 16.34 8.81
N ALA A 84 5.98 16.06 8.40
CA ALA A 84 4.80 16.12 9.25
C ALA A 84 4.66 14.89 10.18
N HIS A 85 5.54 13.91 10.09
CA HIS A 85 5.43 12.62 10.77
C HIS A 85 4.13 11.88 10.45
N ALA A 86 3.66 11.96 9.21
CA ALA A 86 2.49 11.20 8.77
C ALA A 86 2.76 9.70 8.79
N PRO A 87 1.79 8.85 9.16
CA PRO A 87 1.96 7.41 9.14
C PRO A 87 2.23 6.87 7.73
N LEU A 88 3.05 5.82 7.65
CA LEU A 88 3.14 5.03 6.42
C LEU A 88 1.86 4.20 6.26
N VAL A 89 1.34 4.16 5.03
CA VAL A 89 0.22 3.31 4.65
C VAL A 89 0.69 1.89 4.30
N ASN A 90 -0.24 0.93 4.19
CA ASN A 90 0.11 -0.45 3.85
C ASN A 90 0.63 -0.57 2.40
N ALA A 91 1.96 -0.62 2.27
CA ALA A 91 2.63 -0.73 0.99
C ALA A 91 2.37 -2.08 0.27
N PHE A 92 2.05 -3.15 0.99
CA PHE A 92 1.85 -4.48 0.40
C PHE A 92 0.67 -4.49 -0.58
N GLY A 93 -0.47 -3.90 -0.21
CA GLY A 93 -1.59 -3.75 -1.11
C GLY A 93 -1.32 -2.69 -2.19
N LEU A 94 -0.93 -1.49 -1.78
CA LEU A 94 -0.83 -0.32 -2.66
C LEU A 94 0.33 -0.39 -3.64
N SER A 95 1.55 -0.58 -3.15
CA SER A 95 2.74 -0.46 -4.00
C SER A 95 3.14 -1.78 -4.65
N MET A 96 2.94 -2.91 -3.96
CA MET A 96 3.36 -4.22 -4.45
C MET A 96 2.25 -4.91 -5.25
N LEU A 97 1.22 -5.43 -4.59
CA LEU A 97 0.15 -6.18 -5.26
C LEU A 97 -0.63 -5.34 -6.25
N GLY A 98 -1.00 -4.11 -5.90
CA GLY A 98 -1.77 -3.22 -6.77
C GLY A 98 -1.07 -2.99 -8.11
N SER A 99 0.24 -2.76 -8.10
CA SER A 99 1.03 -2.59 -9.32
C SER A 99 1.05 -3.86 -10.17
N VAL A 100 1.12 -5.04 -9.55
CA VAL A 100 1.05 -6.34 -10.25
C VAL A 100 -0.33 -6.57 -10.86
N LEU A 101 -1.40 -6.32 -10.10
CA LEU A 101 -2.77 -6.42 -10.59
C LEU A 101 -3.04 -5.48 -11.78
N ILE A 102 -2.61 -4.22 -11.69
CA ILE A 102 -2.76 -3.24 -12.75
C ILE A 102 -2.07 -3.71 -14.03
N LYS A 103 -0.87 -4.27 -13.92
CA LYS A 103 -0.07 -4.69 -15.07
C LYS A 103 -0.48 -6.04 -15.65
N PHE A 104 -0.82 -7.02 -14.82
CA PHE A 104 -0.97 -8.40 -15.23
C PHE A 104 -2.34 -9.01 -14.90
N GLY A 105 -3.13 -8.37 -14.04
CA GLY A 105 -4.45 -8.86 -13.64
C GLY A 105 -5.47 -8.78 -14.76
N THR A 106 -6.44 -9.68 -14.75
CA THR A 106 -7.62 -9.58 -15.58
C THR A 106 -8.49 -8.40 -15.15
N GLU A 107 -9.37 -7.90 -16.03
CA GLU A 107 -10.28 -6.81 -15.68
C GLU A 107 -11.22 -7.18 -14.51
N ALA A 108 -11.59 -8.46 -14.40
CA ALA A 108 -12.37 -8.95 -13.25
C ALA A 108 -11.59 -8.84 -11.95
N GLN A 109 -10.31 -9.25 -11.93
CA GLN A 109 -9.44 -9.11 -10.76
C GLN A 109 -9.21 -7.65 -10.38
N LYS A 110 -8.95 -6.76 -11.35
CA LYS A 110 -8.78 -5.33 -11.11
C LYS A 110 -10.02 -4.72 -10.47
N ARG A 111 -11.21 -4.98 -11.05
CA ARG A 111 -12.48 -4.47 -10.51
C ARG A 111 -12.79 -4.99 -9.11
N HIS A 112 -12.38 -6.21 -8.80
CA HIS A 112 -12.63 -6.80 -7.49
C HIS A 112 -11.66 -6.30 -6.43
N TRP A 113 -10.36 -6.33 -6.70
CA TRP A 113 -9.34 -6.12 -5.68
C TRP A 113 -8.90 -4.66 -5.51
N LEU A 114 -8.75 -3.87 -6.60
CA LEU A 114 -8.20 -2.52 -6.48
C LEU A 114 -9.03 -1.60 -5.58
N PRO A 115 -10.37 -1.55 -5.68
CA PRO A 115 -11.17 -0.73 -4.77
C PRO A 115 -11.01 -1.14 -3.30
N ARG A 116 -10.92 -2.44 -3.01
CA ARG A 116 -10.79 -2.99 -1.66
C ARG A 116 -9.42 -2.74 -1.04
N ILE A 117 -8.38 -2.59 -1.88
CA ILE A 117 -7.07 -2.10 -1.44
C ILE A 117 -7.15 -0.62 -1.06
N LEU A 118 -7.85 0.20 -1.85
CA LEU A 118 -7.99 1.64 -1.61
C LEU A 118 -8.82 1.96 -0.36
N ASP A 119 -9.92 1.25 -0.15
CA ASP A 119 -10.79 1.45 1.01
C ASP A 119 -10.29 0.74 2.29
N GLY A 120 -9.21 -0.05 2.19
CA GLY A 120 -8.59 -0.73 3.32
C GLY A 120 -9.38 -1.93 3.85
N SER A 121 -10.46 -2.38 3.19
CA SER A 121 -11.19 -3.60 3.54
C SER A 121 -10.33 -4.84 3.35
N ASP A 122 -9.43 -4.83 2.37
CA ASP A 122 -8.41 -5.85 2.16
C ASP A 122 -7.04 -5.33 2.62
N TRP A 123 -6.62 -5.87 3.76
CA TRP A 123 -5.28 -5.63 4.29
C TRP A 123 -4.35 -6.77 3.89
N TRP A 124 -3.48 -6.49 2.93
CA TRP A 124 -2.57 -7.47 2.36
C TRP A 124 -1.25 -7.58 3.12
N CYS A 125 -0.70 -8.80 3.17
CA CYS A 125 0.70 -9.07 3.51
C CYS A 125 1.37 -9.89 2.41
N GLN A 126 2.71 -9.91 2.42
CA GLN A 126 3.51 -10.63 1.44
C GLN A 126 3.98 -11.97 2.01
N GLY A 127 3.57 -13.09 1.39
CA GLY A 127 3.95 -14.43 1.77
C GLY A 127 4.98 -15.05 0.83
N TYR A 128 6.21 -14.53 0.81
CA TYR A 128 7.27 -15.03 -0.07
C TYR A 128 8.20 -15.99 0.64
N SER A 129 8.98 -15.52 1.61
CA SER A 129 10.01 -16.30 2.29
C SER A 129 9.45 -17.53 3.01
N GLU A 130 10.26 -18.59 3.05
CA GLU A 130 10.04 -19.81 3.81
C GLU A 130 11.22 -20.07 4.74
N PRO A 131 11.12 -20.95 5.74
CA PRO A 131 12.23 -21.28 6.63
C PRO A 131 13.52 -21.69 5.90
N GLY A 132 13.39 -22.32 4.72
CA GLY A 132 14.52 -22.75 3.87
C GLY A 132 14.70 -21.93 2.59
N ALA A 133 13.94 -20.87 2.38
CA ALA A 133 13.96 -20.07 1.13
C ALA A 133 13.77 -18.59 1.42
N GLY A 134 14.85 -17.85 1.36
CA GLY A 134 14.86 -16.38 1.52
C GLY A 134 15.46 -15.73 0.28
N SER A 135 16.78 -15.44 0.31
CA SER A 135 17.48 -14.86 -0.86
C SER A 135 17.41 -15.79 -2.08
N ASP A 136 17.51 -17.10 -1.87
CA ASP A 136 17.18 -18.10 -2.90
C ASP A 136 15.67 -18.38 -2.89
N LEU A 137 14.89 -17.48 -3.43
CA LEU A 137 13.43 -17.62 -3.52
C LEU A 137 13.02 -18.76 -4.46
N ALA A 138 13.86 -19.15 -5.41
CA ALA A 138 13.59 -20.25 -6.32
C ALA A 138 13.52 -21.62 -5.60
N SER A 139 14.04 -21.73 -4.38
CA SER A 139 13.98 -22.96 -3.56
C SER A 139 12.68 -23.11 -2.76
N LEU A 140 11.62 -22.33 -3.03
CA LEU A 140 10.30 -22.44 -2.40
C LEU A 140 9.74 -23.87 -2.48
N LYS A 141 9.13 -24.31 -1.38
CA LYS A 141 8.48 -25.62 -1.26
C LYS A 141 6.96 -25.54 -1.13
N THR A 142 6.39 -24.37 -0.89
CA THR A 142 4.94 -24.19 -0.88
C THR A 142 4.37 -24.62 -2.21
N SER A 143 3.40 -25.51 -2.17
CA SER A 143 2.71 -26.06 -3.34
C SER A 143 1.24 -25.64 -3.36
N ALA A 144 0.69 -25.48 -4.55
CA ALA A 144 -0.73 -25.24 -4.77
C ALA A 144 -1.24 -26.27 -5.79
N VAL A 145 -2.12 -27.16 -5.35
CA VAL A 145 -2.68 -28.23 -6.18
C VAL A 145 -4.14 -27.91 -6.45
N ARG A 146 -4.57 -28.03 -7.71
CA ARG A 146 -5.99 -27.85 -8.07
C ARG A 146 -6.84 -28.94 -7.43
N GLY A 147 -7.94 -28.55 -6.83
CA GLY A 147 -8.99 -29.41 -6.31
C GLY A 147 -10.35 -29.00 -6.86
N THR A 148 -11.32 -29.89 -6.74
CA THR A 148 -12.73 -29.62 -7.07
C THR A 148 -13.59 -30.29 -6.02
N ASP A 149 -14.56 -29.58 -5.50
CA ASP A 149 -15.58 -30.09 -4.58
C ASP A 149 -16.96 -29.51 -4.88
N ALA A 150 -17.89 -29.63 -3.94
CA ALA A 150 -19.27 -29.14 -4.11
C ALA A 150 -19.36 -27.60 -4.23
N GLU A 151 -18.31 -26.87 -3.78
CA GLU A 151 -18.22 -25.41 -3.87
C GLU A 151 -17.55 -24.95 -5.17
N GLY A 152 -16.96 -25.87 -5.95
CA GLY A 152 -16.35 -25.61 -7.25
C GLY A 152 -14.83 -25.85 -7.28
N GLU A 153 -14.17 -25.24 -8.29
CA GLU A 153 -12.72 -25.32 -8.44
C GLU A 153 -11.99 -24.44 -7.43
N HIS A 154 -10.98 -24.98 -6.79
CA HIS A 154 -10.14 -24.28 -5.82
C HIS A 154 -8.68 -24.77 -5.86
N TYR A 155 -7.81 -24.16 -5.05
CA TYR A 155 -6.44 -24.62 -4.84
C TYR A 155 -6.26 -25.07 -3.40
N ILE A 156 -5.66 -26.25 -3.22
CA ILE A 156 -5.17 -26.72 -1.92
C ILE A 156 -3.73 -26.26 -1.79
N VAL A 157 -3.48 -25.34 -0.86
CA VAL A 157 -2.16 -24.74 -0.64
C VAL A 157 -1.52 -25.37 0.59
N ASN A 158 -0.31 -25.95 0.42
CA ASN A 158 0.48 -26.55 1.49
C ASN A 158 1.87 -25.92 1.53
N GLY A 159 2.26 -25.42 2.69
CA GLY A 159 3.55 -24.80 2.91
C GLY A 159 3.62 -24.00 4.20
N GLN A 160 4.77 -23.41 4.46
CA GLN A 160 4.99 -22.53 5.60
C GLN A 160 5.71 -21.28 5.14
N LYS A 161 5.11 -20.11 5.40
CA LYS A 161 5.72 -18.81 5.14
C LYS A 161 6.31 -18.24 6.42
N THR A 162 7.38 -17.44 6.29
CA THR A 162 8.08 -16.80 7.40
C THR A 162 8.39 -15.34 7.09
N TRP A 163 8.73 -14.56 8.11
CA TRP A 163 9.07 -13.14 7.99
C TRP A 163 7.97 -12.30 7.31
N THR A 164 6.72 -12.74 7.44
CA THR A 164 5.56 -12.08 6.81
C THR A 164 5.17 -10.84 7.63
N THR A 165 5.76 -9.71 7.29
CA THR A 165 5.56 -8.44 7.97
C THR A 165 4.08 -8.05 8.00
N LEU A 166 3.56 -7.67 9.18
CA LEU A 166 2.17 -7.29 9.44
C LEU A 166 1.13 -8.39 9.17
N ALA A 167 1.53 -9.68 9.07
CA ALA A 167 0.60 -10.79 8.86
C ALA A 167 -0.49 -10.86 9.93
N HIS A 168 -0.17 -10.49 11.19
CA HIS A 168 -1.14 -10.47 12.29
C HIS A 168 -2.26 -9.43 12.12
N TYR A 169 -2.12 -8.47 11.20
CA TYR A 169 -3.16 -7.51 10.81
C TYR A 169 -3.87 -7.90 9.52
N ALA A 170 -3.23 -8.74 8.69
CA ALA A 170 -3.70 -9.05 7.35
C ALA A 170 -4.92 -9.98 7.37
N ASN A 171 -5.83 -9.75 6.44
CA ASN A 171 -6.89 -10.68 6.08
C ASN A 171 -6.66 -11.29 4.69
N MET A 172 -5.63 -10.82 3.99
CA MET A 172 -5.25 -11.28 2.65
C MET A 172 -3.73 -11.45 2.55
N ILE A 173 -3.29 -12.42 1.75
CA ILE A 173 -1.88 -12.72 1.48
C ILE A 173 -1.66 -12.92 -0.02
N PHE A 174 -0.51 -12.46 -0.55
CA PHE A 174 -0.08 -12.74 -1.92
C PHE A 174 1.33 -13.32 -1.98
#